data_41c6b573db4fddabba1ddf000ed31e22
#
_entry.id   41c6b573db4fddabba1ddf000ed31e22
#
_cell.length_a   1.000
_cell.length_b   1.000
_cell.length_c   1.000
_cell.angle_alpha   90.00
_cell.angle_beta   90.00
_cell.angle_gamma   90.00
#
_symmetry.space_group_name_H-M   'P 1'
#
loop_
_entity.id
_entity.type
_entity.pdbx_description
1 polymer ?
#
loop_
_entity_poly.entity_id
_entity_poly.type
_entity_poly.pdbx_seq_one_letter_code
_entity_poly.pdbx_strand_id
1 'polypeptide(L)'
;MKPFVVNVADLVNRPGARRRERVEGRLSSPVKVVDSELRADVPVVVDTLLEWVSDGLLATGTVSGAWKAPCRRCLKPADGDLHVDFQELFEANPREGETYRLGHDSIDLEPLAREALTLDLPLAPLCRDDCRGLCPTCGADLNLGDCDCPPPAADPRWAALDALRTDRD
;
A
#
# COMPACT_ATOMS: atom_id res chain seq x y z
N MET A 1 7.11 9.22 22.98
CA MET A 1 7.13 10.26 21.90
C MET A 1 6.51 9.59 20.67
N LYS A 2 5.59 10.23 19.97
CA LYS A 2 5.00 9.66 18.74
C LYS A 2 6.05 9.78 17.62
N PRO A 3 6.46 8.69 16.96
CA PRO A 3 7.58 8.70 16.02
C PRO A 3 7.34 9.56 14.77
N PHE A 4 6.07 9.77 14.40
CA PHE A 4 5.68 10.49 13.18
C PHE A 4 5.29 11.97 13.41
N VAL A 5 5.42 12.47 14.64
CA VAL A 5 5.15 13.89 14.93
C VAL A 5 6.43 14.70 14.70
N VAL A 6 6.34 15.64 13.78
CA VAL A 6 7.44 16.53 13.35
C VAL A 6 7.14 17.95 13.78
N ASN A 7 8.09 18.61 14.47
CA ASN A 7 8.01 20.03 14.75
C ASN A 7 8.33 20.83 13.47
N VAL A 8 7.50 21.81 13.14
CA VAL A 8 7.58 22.63 11.91
C VAL A 8 7.53 24.13 12.20
N ALA A 9 7.76 24.54 13.45
CA ALA A 9 7.70 25.95 13.87
C ALA A 9 8.64 26.87 13.05
N ASP A 10 9.73 26.34 12.55
CA ASP A 10 10.71 27.07 11.71
C ASP A 10 10.22 27.28 10.26
N LEU A 11 9.20 26.54 9.82
CA LEU A 11 8.60 26.63 8.48
C LEU A 11 7.32 27.46 8.47
N VAL A 12 6.54 27.39 9.55
CA VAL A 12 5.22 28.02 9.62
C VAL A 12 5.30 29.53 9.36
N ASN A 13 4.39 30.04 8.50
CA ASN A 13 4.30 31.44 8.08
C ASN A 13 5.58 32.00 7.42
N ARG A 14 6.40 31.15 6.82
CA ARG A 14 7.58 31.54 6.08
C ARG A 14 7.51 31.07 4.62
N PRO A 15 6.88 31.84 3.72
CA PRO A 15 6.71 31.46 2.32
C PRO A 15 8.03 31.04 1.65
N GLY A 16 8.03 29.87 1.03
CA GLY A 16 9.22 29.28 0.38
C GLY A 16 10.22 28.63 1.33
N ALA A 17 10.01 28.67 2.66
CA ALA A 17 10.83 27.87 3.58
C ALA A 17 10.56 26.39 3.34
N ARG A 18 11.65 25.63 3.26
CA ARG A 18 11.56 24.17 3.00
C ARG A 18 12.60 23.41 3.79
N ARG A 19 12.26 22.18 4.17
CA ARG A 19 13.17 21.29 4.92
C ARG A 19 12.86 19.83 4.57
N ARG A 20 13.90 19.01 4.44
CA ARG A 20 13.74 17.56 4.34
C ARG A 20 13.65 16.95 5.73
N GLU A 21 12.72 16.01 5.87
CA GLU A 21 12.54 15.19 7.06
C GLU A 21 12.49 13.73 6.69
N ARG A 22 13.12 12.92 7.55
CA ARG A 22 13.00 11.47 7.50
C ARG A 22 12.64 10.98 8.89
N VAL A 23 11.48 10.35 8.99
CA VAL A 23 11.00 9.75 10.23
C VAL A 23 10.76 8.27 10.01
N GLU A 24 11.01 7.49 11.04
CA GLU A 24 10.75 6.06 11.01
C GLU A 24 10.14 5.59 12.33
N GLY A 25 9.31 4.58 12.26
CA GLY A 25 8.66 4.05 13.44
C GLY A 25 7.60 3.00 13.13
N ARG A 26 6.89 2.63 14.17
CA ARG A 26 5.74 1.72 14.04
C ARG A 26 4.46 2.54 14.10
N LEU A 27 3.50 2.17 13.25
CA LEU A 27 2.17 2.75 13.31
C LEU A 27 1.48 2.38 14.62
N SER A 28 0.61 3.24 15.10
CA SER A 28 -0.08 3.10 16.40
C SER A 28 -1.00 1.88 16.46
N SER A 29 -1.47 1.40 15.30
CA SER A 29 -2.29 0.19 15.18
C SER A 29 -1.96 -0.55 13.87
N PRO A 30 -2.23 -1.87 13.80
CA PRO A 30 -2.04 -2.66 12.58
C PRO A 30 -2.80 -2.09 11.39
N VAL A 31 -2.24 -2.27 10.19
CA VAL A 31 -2.91 -1.99 8.92
C VAL A 31 -3.10 -3.32 8.20
N LYS A 32 -4.35 -3.59 7.84
CA LYS A 32 -4.74 -4.82 7.14
C LYS A 32 -5.85 -4.52 6.14
N VAL A 33 -5.70 -5.07 4.93
CA VAL A 33 -6.71 -5.00 3.87
C VAL A 33 -6.90 -6.41 3.32
N VAL A 34 -8.09 -6.97 3.49
CA VAL A 34 -8.41 -8.37 3.17
C VAL A 34 -7.46 -9.31 3.94
N ASP A 35 -6.54 -9.96 3.26
CA ASP A 35 -5.55 -10.88 3.85
C ASP A 35 -4.13 -10.31 3.87
N SER A 36 -3.92 -9.15 3.24
CA SER A 36 -2.63 -8.44 3.26
C SER A 36 -2.51 -7.56 4.49
N GLU A 37 -1.37 -7.59 5.15
CA GLU A 37 -1.10 -6.75 6.32
C GLU A 37 0.32 -6.19 6.30
N LEU A 38 0.51 -5.02 6.89
CA LEU A 38 1.84 -4.47 7.12
C LEU A 38 2.58 -5.31 8.15
N ARG A 39 3.86 -5.54 7.89
CA ARG A 39 4.76 -6.22 8.81
C ARG A 39 5.07 -5.33 10.02
N ALA A 40 4.68 -5.77 11.20
CA ALA A 40 4.93 -5.04 12.44
C ALA A 40 6.40 -5.06 12.89
N ASP A 41 7.22 -5.97 12.37
CA ASP A 41 8.65 -6.10 12.64
C ASP A 41 9.52 -5.19 11.77
N VAL A 42 8.97 -4.63 10.68
CA VAL A 42 9.64 -3.67 9.81
C VAL A 42 9.09 -2.26 10.09
N PRO A 43 9.95 -1.27 10.35
CA PRO A 43 9.50 0.09 10.56
C PRO A 43 8.92 0.68 9.26
N VAL A 44 7.90 1.53 9.42
CA VAL A 44 7.44 2.42 8.36
C VAL A 44 8.36 3.63 8.32
N VAL A 45 8.78 4.02 7.13
CA VAL A 45 9.64 5.17 6.89
C VAL A 45 8.89 6.20 6.05
N VAL A 46 8.92 7.45 6.47
CA VAL A 46 8.46 8.60 5.70
C VAL A 46 9.66 9.49 5.41
N ASP A 47 9.99 9.67 4.13
CA ASP A 47 11.01 10.59 3.65
C ASP A 47 10.31 11.71 2.87
N THR A 48 10.35 12.94 3.37
CA THR A 48 9.53 14.03 2.85
C THR A 48 10.28 15.35 2.77
N LEU A 49 9.95 16.13 1.75
CA LEU A 49 10.23 17.56 1.66
C LEU A 49 8.99 18.30 2.16
N LEU A 50 9.16 19.07 3.20
CA LEU A 50 8.19 19.99 3.75
C LEU A 50 8.43 21.39 3.19
N GLU A 51 7.40 22.04 2.66
CA GLU A 51 7.48 23.38 2.09
C GLU A 51 6.28 24.22 2.50
N TRP A 52 6.54 25.43 3.03
CA TRP A 52 5.45 26.37 3.34
C TRP A 52 4.94 27.01 2.05
N VAL A 53 3.68 26.76 1.73
CA VAL A 53 2.96 27.33 0.58
C VAL A 53 1.79 28.18 1.11
N SER A 54 1.28 29.10 0.32
CA SER A 54 0.18 30.02 0.63
C SER A 54 -0.38 29.98 2.07
N ASP A 55 -1.23 29.00 2.37
CA ASP A 55 -1.97 28.89 3.63
C ASP A 55 -1.70 27.59 4.40
N GLY A 56 -0.65 26.83 4.00
CA GLY A 56 -0.38 25.52 4.60
C GLY A 56 1.02 25.02 4.38
N LEU A 57 1.26 23.81 4.85
CA LEU A 57 2.51 23.08 4.68
C LEU A 57 2.32 21.93 3.69
N LEU A 58 2.96 22.03 2.54
CA LEU A 58 2.99 20.97 1.54
C LEU A 58 4.06 19.94 1.94
N ALA A 59 3.67 18.67 2.00
CA ALA A 59 4.56 17.53 2.20
C ALA A 59 4.60 16.69 0.93
N THR A 60 5.78 16.55 0.34
CA THR A 60 6.00 15.75 -0.87
C THR A 60 7.10 14.74 -0.60
N GLY A 61 6.88 13.48 -0.91
CA GLY A 61 7.88 12.46 -0.62
C GLY A 61 7.40 11.04 -0.82
N THR A 62 8.00 10.10 -0.08
CA THR A 62 7.70 8.67 -0.16
C THR A 62 7.39 8.09 1.22
N VAL A 63 6.47 7.16 1.26
CA VAL A 63 6.24 6.27 2.40
C VAL A 63 6.70 4.86 2.02
N SER A 64 7.50 4.24 2.88
CA SER A 64 7.96 2.87 2.67
C SER A 64 7.57 1.98 3.83
N GLY A 65 7.27 0.73 3.52
CA GLY A 65 6.94 -0.32 4.49
C GLY A 65 7.10 -1.69 3.88
N ALA A 66 6.77 -2.73 4.63
CA ALA A 66 6.75 -4.09 4.12
C ALA A 66 5.43 -4.76 4.44
N TRP A 67 4.95 -5.62 3.56
CA TRP A 67 3.71 -6.36 3.72
C TRP A 67 3.95 -7.87 3.75
N LYS A 68 2.97 -8.60 4.27
CA LYS A 68 2.88 -10.05 4.18
C LYS A 68 1.42 -10.46 3.98
N ALA A 69 1.23 -11.60 3.31
CA ALA A 69 -0.09 -12.18 3.05
C ALA A 69 0.03 -13.66 2.66
N PRO A 70 -1.04 -14.45 2.68
CA PRO A 70 -1.08 -15.69 1.94
C PRO A 70 -1.18 -15.42 0.43
N CYS A 71 -0.46 -16.18 -0.38
CA CYS A 71 -0.60 -16.15 -1.83
C CYS A 71 -2.03 -16.53 -2.24
N ARG A 72 -2.68 -15.71 -3.06
CA ARG A 72 -4.05 -15.94 -3.51
C ARG A 72 -4.23 -17.25 -4.29
N ARG A 73 -3.18 -17.78 -4.91
CA ARG A 73 -3.24 -18.99 -5.74
C ARG A 73 -2.88 -20.27 -4.99
N CYS A 74 -1.80 -20.25 -4.19
CA CYS A 74 -1.28 -21.47 -3.55
C CYS A 74 -1.31 -21.43 -2.02
N LEU A 75 -1.79 -20.35 -1.41
CA LEU A 75 -1.92 -20.12 0.02
C LEU A 75 -0.60 -20.12 0.81
N LYS A 76 0.54 -20.28 0.15
CA LYS A 76 1.86 -20.14 0.78
C LYS A 76 2.11 -18.67 1.16
N PRO A 77 2.98 -18.41 2.15
CA PRO A 77 3.36 -17.03 2.48
C PRO A 77 3.89 -16.29 1.26
N ALA A 78 3.48 -15.02 1.14
CA ALA A 78 3.98 -14.03 0.21
C ALA A 78 4.28 -12.76 1.00
N ASP A 79 5.32 -12.06 0.63
CA ASP A 79 5.72 -10.80 1.24
C ASP A 79 6.39 -9.91 0.20
N GLY A 80 6.55 -8.64 0.53
CA GLY A 80 7.20 -7.66 -0.33
C GLY A 80 7.28 -6.29 0.33
N ASP A 81 7.90 -5.37 -0.38
CA ASP A 81 8.06 -3.99 0.04
C ASP A 81 6.99 -3.11 -0.59
N LEU A 82 6.68 -2.00 0.09
CA LEU A 82 5.82 -0.92 -0.37
C LEU A 82 6.64 0.36 -0.47
N HIS A 83 6.46 1.09 -1.58
CA HIS A 83 7.06 2.40 -1.82
C HIS A 83 6.02 3.28 -2.49
N VAL A 84 5.44 4.19 -1.74
CA VAL A 84 4.31 5.02 -2.18
C VAL A 84 4.74 6.47 -2.20
N ASP A 85 4.67 7.10 -3.37
CA ASP A 85 4.87 8.54 -3.50
C ASP A 85 3.60 9.27 -3.03
N PHE A 86 3.78 10.40 -2.37
CA PHE A 86 2.68 11.24 -1.93
C PHE A 86 2.97 12.73 -2.11
N GLN A 87 1.89 13.51 -2.21
CA GLN A 87 1.92 14.96 -2.15
C GLN A 87 0.67 15.44 -1.44
N GLU A 88 0.82 15.90 -0.21
CA GLU A 88 -0.28 16.20 0.70
C GLU A 88 -0.13 17.56 1.37
N LEU A 89 -1.27 18.22 1.59
CA LEU A 89 -1.32 19.53 2.22
C LEU A 89 -1.79 19.43 3.67
N PHE A 90 -1.07 20.10 4.55
CA PHE A 90 -1.43 20.28 5.96
C PHE A 90 -1.92 21.69 6.19
N GLU A 91 -3.15 21.84 6.70
CA GLU A 91 -3.82 23.11 6.93
C GLU A 91 -4.33 23.23 8.38
N ALA A 92 -4.40 24.45 8.91
CA ALA A 92 -4.96 24.71 10.25
C ALA A 92 -6.43 24.27 10.36
N ASN A 93 -7.19 24.44 9.26
CA ASN A 93 -8.58 24.01 9.13
C ASN A 93 -8.70 23.01 8.00
N PRO A 94 -8.35 21.73 8.24
CA PRO A 94 -8.31 20.73 7.20
C PRO A 94 -9.70 20.45 6.61
N ARG A 95 -9.72 20.17 5.31
CA ARG A 95 -10.89 19.66 4.61
C ARG A 95 -10.92 18.14 4.74
N GLU A 96 -12.02 17.63 5.26
CA GLU A 96 -12.17 16.18 5.48
C GLU A 96 -11.98 15.39 4.19
N GLY A 97 -11.05 14.42 4.20
CA GLY A 97 -10.71 13.58 3.06
C GLY A 97 -9.86 14.24 1.98
N GLU A 98 -9.46 15.52 2.13
CA GLU A 98 -8.65 16.24 1.15
C GLU A 98 -7.31 16.73 1.71
N THR A 99 -7.30 17.17 2.97
CA THR A 99 -6.09 17.74 3.59
C THR A 99 -5.90 17.24 5.02
N TYR A 100 -4.69 17.37 5.54
CA TYR A 100 -4.33 16.94 6.89
C TYR A 100 -4.25 18.14 7.85
N ARG A 101 -4.31 17.85 9.14
CA ARG A 101 -4.26 18.91 10.17
C ARG A 101 -2.83 19.38 10.41
N LEU A 102 -2.63 20.69 10.25
CA LEU A 102 -1.47 21.41 10.77
C LEU A 102 -1.78 21.83 12.21
N GLY A 103 -1.00 21.38 13.18
CA GLY A 103 -1.02 21.87 14.54
C GLY A 103 -0.40 23.26 14.65
N HIS A 104 -0.28 23.79 15.87
CA HIS A 104 0.31 25.12 16.08
C HIS A 104 1.76 25.20 15.54
N ASP A 105 2.56 24.18 15.79
CA ASP A 105 3.99 24.09 15.45
C ASP A 105 4.42 22.68 15.04
N SER A 106 3.47 21.79 14.76
CA SER A 106 3.75 20.37 14.47
C SER A 106 2.74 19.76 13.52
N ILE A 107 3.17 18.74 12.79
CA ILE A 107 2.35 17.86 11.98
C ILE A 107 2.51 16.42 12.45
N ASP A 108 1.46 15.62 12.30
CA ASP A 108 1.49 14.16 12.50
C ASP A 108 1.43 13.48 11.12
N LEU A 109 2.51 12.84 10.71
CA LEU A 109 2.62 12.13 9.43
C LEU A 109 2.04 10.71 9.50
N GLU A 110 1.62 10.21 10.68
CA GLU A 110 1.08 8.85 10.80
C GLU A 110 -0.21 8.64 10.01
N PRO A 111 -1.22 9.55 10.05
CA PRO A 111 -2.44 9.39 9.26
C PRO A 111 -2.16 9.26 7.76
N LEU A 112 -1.32 10.14 7.22
CA LEU A 112 -0.87 10.10 5.82
C LEU A 112 -0.17 8.77 5.49
N ALA A 113 0.81 8.37 6.29
CA ALA A 113 1.55 7.14 6.06
C ALA A 113 0.64 5.91 6.10
N ARG A 114 -0.31 5.89 7.02
CA ARG A 114 -1.32 4.83 7.13
C ARG A 114 -2.20 4.75 5.89
N GLU A 115 -2.73 5.88 5.44
CA GLU A 115 -3.60 5.95 4.28
C GLU A 115 -2.87 5.52 3.01
N ALA A 116 -1.69 6.08 2.73
CA ALA A 116 -0.86 5.72 1.59
C ALA A 116 -0.57 4.22 1.53
N LEU A 117 -0.09 3.63 2.63
CA LEU A 117 0.21 2.20 2.68
C LEU A 117 -1.05 1.33 2.61
N THR A 118 -2.18 1.78 3.16
CA THR A 118 -3.46 1.05 3.07
C THR A 118 -3.93 0.91 1.62
N LEU A 119 -3.81 1.97 0.84
CA LEU A 119 -4.22 2.00 -0.56
C LEU A 119 -3.32 1.15 -1.47
N ASP A 120 -2.05 1.00 -1.10
CA ASP A 120 -1.06 0.25 -1.90
C ASP A 120 -0.92 -1.22 -1.48
N LEU A 121 -1.55 -1.65 -0.37
CA LEU A 121 -1.54 -3.06 0.02
C LEU A 121 -2.15 -3.94 -1.08
N PRO A 122 -1.47 -5.03 -1.49
CA PRO A 122 -1.94 -5.87 -2.58
C PRO A 122 -3.24 -6.58 -2.21
N LEU A 123 -4.30 -6.40 -3.02
CA LEU A 123 -5.59 -7.08 -2.84
C LEU A 123 -5.55 -8.56 -3.27
N ALA A 124 -4.60 -8.92 -4.11
CA ALA A 124 -4.46 -10.26 -4.67
C ALA A 124 -3.00 -10.70 -4.71
N PRO A 125 -2.31 -10.81 -3.55
CA PRO A 125 -0.89 -11.09 -3.47
C PRO A 125 -0.55 -12.44 -4.07
N LEU A 126 0.60 -12.52 -4.75
CA LEU A 126 1.16 -13.74 -5.29
C LEU A 126 2.54 -13.98 -4.66
N CYS A 127 2.89 -15.22 -4.38
CA CYS A 127 4.24 -15.58 -3.91
C CYS A 127 5.30 -15.43 -5.01
N ARG A 128 4.85 -15.45 -6.30
CA ARG A 128 5.62 -15.20 -7.51
C ARG A 128 4.64 -15.04 -8.68
N ASP A 129 5.03 -14.32 -9.71
CA ASP A 129 4.16 -13.94 -10.84
C ASP A 129 3.63 -15.16 -11.61
N ASP A 130 4.46 -16.17 -11.77
CA ASP A 130 4.16 -17.43 -12.45
C ASP A 130 3.55 -18.51 -11.55
N CYS A 131 3.09 -18.17 -10.34
CA CYS A 131 2.50 -19.14 -9.42
C CYS A 131 1.31 -19.85 -10.08
N ARG A 132 1.41 -21.18 -10.20
CA ARG A 132 0.37 -22.03 -10.81
C ARG A 132 -0.80 -22.34 -9.87
N GLY A 133 -0.61 -22.10 -8.56
CA GLY A 133 -1.65 -22.31 -7.55
C GLY A 133 -1.86 -23.75 -7.16
N LEU A 134 -3.05 -24.01 -6.61
CA LEU A 134 -3.52 -25.35 -6.23
C LEU A 134 -4.49 -25.86 -7.27
N CYS A 135 -4.49 -27.18 -7.47
CA CYS A 135 -5.50 -27.84 -8.29
C CYS A 135 -6.90 -27.65 -7.67
N PRO A 136 -7.89 -27.13 -8.42
CA PRO A 136 -9.22 -26.92 -7.88
C PRO A 136 -9.98 -28.20 -7.52
N THR A 137 -9.53 -29.36 -8.04
CA THR A 137 -10.16 -30.67 -7.82
C THR A 137 -9.56 -31.42 -6.64
N CYS A 138 -8.22 -31.53 -6.57
CA CYS A 138 -7.56 -32.35 -5.54
C CYS A 138 -6.71 -31.54 -4.53
N GLY A 139 -6.55 -30.22 -4.74
CA GLY A 139 -5.76 -29.36 -3.86
C GLY A 139 -4.24 -29.55 -4.00
N ALA A 140 -3.74 -30.35 -4.94
CA ALA A 140 -2.31 -30.52 -5.18
C ALA A 140 -1.66 -29.19 -5.57
N ASP A 141 -0.45 -28.94 -5.09
CA ASP A 141 0.32 -27.74 -5.45
C ASP A 141 0.91 -27.91 -6.86
N LEU A 142 0.30 -27.21 -7.82
CA LEU A 142 0.72 -27.24 -9.22
C LEU A 142 2.08 -26.60 -9.48
N ASN A 143 2.66 -25.93 -8.49
CA ASN A 143 4.04 -25.44 -8.58
C ASN A 143 5.08 -26.55 -8.39
N LEU A 144 4.69 -27.68 -7.85
CA LEU A 144 5.56 -28.84 -7.61
C LEU A 144 5.47 -29.88 -8.73
N GLY A 145 4.41 -29.83 -9.54
CA GLY A 145 4.17 -30.76 -10.65
C GLY A 145 2.69 -30.78 -11.03
N ASP A 146 2.38 -31.44 -12.13
CA ASP A 146 1.01 -31.63 -12.56
C ASP A 146 0.33 -32.73 -11.74
N CYS A 147 -0.98 -32.66 -11.63
CA CYS A 147 -1.82 -33.73 -11.04
C CYS A 147 -2.55 -34.49 -12.14
N ASP A 148 -3.01 -35.71 -11.85
CA ASP A 148 -3.76 -36.57 -12.79
C ASP A 148 -5.24 -36.21 -12.91
N CYS A 149 -5.67 -35.09 -12.36
CA CYS A 149 -7.05 -34.64 -12.46
C CYS A 149 -7.40 -34.21 -13.88
N PRO A 150 -8.59 -34.58 -14.39
CA PRO A 150 -9.04 -34.07 -15.67
C PRO A 150 -9.19 -32.54 -15.61
N PRO A 151 -8.94 -31.83 -16.72
CA PRO A 151 -9.17 -30.38 -16.77
C PRO A 151 -10.65 -30.08 -16.45
N PRO A 152 -10.95 -28.94 -15.79
CA PRO A 152 -12.31 -28.57 -15.51
C PRO A 152 -13.12 -28.47 -16.80
N ALA A 153 -14.31 -29.08 -16.81
CA ALA A 153 -15.22 -28.96 -17.95
C ALA A 153 -15.59 -27.49 -18.19
N ALA A 154 -15.62 -27.08 -19.46
CA ALA A 154 -16.08 -25.73 -19.81
C ALA A 154 -17.53 -25.53 -19.34
N ASP A 155 -17.80 -24.43 -18.64
CA ASP A 155 -19.16 -24.11 -18.21
C ASP A 155 -20.02 -23.70 -19.42
N PRO A 156 -21.10 -24.45 -19.75
CA PRO A 156 -21.91 -24.19 -20.94
C PRO A 156 -22.55 -22.80 -20.94
N ARG A 157 -22.68 -22.14 -19.79
CA ARG A 157 -23.19 -20.76 -19.71
C ARG A 157 -22.29 -19.74 -20.41
N TRP A 158 -21.01 -20.05 -20.57
CA TRP A 158 -20.03 -19.20 -21.22
C TRP A 158 -19.81 -19.53 -22.70
N ALA A 159 -20.48 -20.55 -23.24
CA ALA A 159 -20.30 -20.99 -24.64
C ALA A 159 -20.54 -19.87 -25.68
N ALA A 160 -21.44 -18.93 -25.38
CA ALA A 160 -21.66 -17.77 -26.24
C ALA A 160 -20.44 -16.84 -26.38
N LEU A 161 -19.52 -16.86 -25.42
CA LEU A 161 -18.29 -16.06 -25.48
C LEU A 161 -17.23 -16.65 -26.40
N ASP A 162 -17.34 -17.91 -26.77
CA ASP A 162 -16.41 -18.56 -27.72
C ASP A 162 -16.48 -17.89 -29.11
N ALA A 163 -17.64 -17.31 -29.49
CA ALA A 163 -17.79 -16.53 -30.70
C ALA A 163 -16.99 -15.20 -30.71
N LEU A 164 -16.54 -14.74 -29.53
CA LEU A 164 -15.72 -13.53 -29.38
C LEU A 164 -14.21 -13.84 -29.37
N ARG A 165 -13.83 -15.12 -29.37
CA ARG A 165 -12.44 -15.54 -29.52
C ARG A 165 -12.05 -15.37 -30.99
N THR A 166 -11.72 -14.14 -31.38
CA THR A 166 -11.04 -13.89 -32.64
C THR A 166 -9.65 -14.50 -32.54
N ASP A 167 -9.32 -15.35 -33.50
CA ASP A 167 -8.00 -15.94 -33.64
C ASP A 167 -6.95 -14.83 -33.59
N ARG A 168 -6.16 -14.81 -32.50
CA ARG A 168 -4.93 -14.02 -32.45
C ARG A 168 -3.83 -14.94 -32.96
N ASP A 169 -3.61 -14.91 -34.27
CA ASP A 169 -2.34 -15.30 -34.85
C ASP A 169 -1.25 -14.28 -34.51
#